data_34100ca446aa851ba605772c543320b0
#
_entry.id   34100ca446aa851ba605772c543320b0
#
_cell.length_a   1.000
_cell.length_b   1.000
_cell.length_c   1.000
_cell.angle_alpha   90.00
_cell.angle_beta   90.00
_cell.angle_gamma   90.00
#
_symmetry.space_group_name_H-M   'P 1'
#
loop_
_entity.id
_entity.type
_entity.pdbx_description
1 polymer ?
#
loop_
_entity_poly.entity_id
_entity_poly.type
_entity_poly.pdbx_seq_one_letter_code
_entity_poly.pdbx_strand_id
1 'polypeptide(L)'
;MTKQENFNKLEKKFNALIEERRQKFFQLQNEGKDPFDVYKVDRTHTSEQIRDNYESLEGKTVTVAGRLMSKRVHGKAGFSDLYDRYGKIQMYIKIDDVGEEKLKEYKTYDIGDILTVTGRVFKTKTGEITIHIEDFKLVCKSLKPLPEKWHGLKDPDLKYRQRYVDLIINQDVRDTFLKRTAIIKTMREYLDKRDFIEVETPILSTIAGGAAAKPFITHHNTLDMDMYLRIATELYLKRLIVGGFEKVYEIGKNFRNEGMDVRHNPEYTCIELYEAFADYNDMMELTENMIAYICEKVLGTTKVVYEDTEIDFKPPWNRITMVDAVNKFTGVDLPHQP
;
A
#
# COMPACT_ATOMS: atom_id res chain seq x y z
N MET A 1 2.28 -39.11 9.11
CA MET A 1 3.34 -38.05 9.10
C MET A 1 3.06 -37.08 10.21
N THR A 2 4.02 -36.83 11.06
CA THR A 2 3.94 -35.81 12.12
C THR A 2 3.98 -34.39 11.53
N LYS A 3 3.54 -33.38 12.30
CA LYS A 3 3.66 -31.97 11.87
C LYS A 3 5.10 -31.59 11.52
N GLN A 4 6.07 -32.16 12.29
CA GLN A 4 7.49 -31.93 12.10
C GLN A 4 8.01 -32.55 10.80
N GLU A 5 7.60 -33.77 10.46
CA GLU A 5 7.97 -34.41 9.19
C GLU A 5 7.43 -33.64 7.97
N ASN A 6 6.19 -33.13 8.06
CA ASN A 6 5.61 -32.29 7.00
C ASN A 6 6.38 -30.96 6.86
N PHE A 7 6.73 -30.31 7.97
CA PHE A 7 7.52 -29.08 7.95
C PHE A 7 8.88 -29.29 7.29
N ASN A 8 9.64 -30.29 7.73
CA ASN A 8 10.95 -30.62 7.17
C ASN A 8 10.89 -30.97 5.66
N LYS A 9 9.82 -31.63 5.23
CA LYS A 9 9.60 -31.94 3.80
C LYS A 9 9.33 -30.68 2.99
N LEU A 10 8.53 -29.76 3.50
CA LEU A 10 8.21 -28.48 2.84
C LEU A 10 9.46 -27.58 2.73
N GLU A 11 10.23 -27.48 3.82
CA GLU A 11 11.48 -26.72 3.85
C GLU A 11 12.51 -27.27 2.85
N LYS A 12 12.67 -28.58 2.80
CA LYS A 12 13.57 -29.24 1.83
C LYS A 12 13.14 -28.97 0.38
N LYS A 13 11.82 -29.03 0.10
CA LYS A 13 11.27 -28.70 -1.22
C LYS A 13 11.49 -27.23 -1.57
N PHE A 14 11.28 -26.32 -0.62
CA PHE A 14 11.48 -24.88 -0.79
C PHE A 14 12.94 -24.55 -1.10
N ASN A 15 13.88 -25.14 -0.36
CA ASN A 15 15.32 -24.97 -0.57
C ASN A 15 15.76 -25.51 -1.95
N ALA A 16 15.21 -26.63 -2.39
CA ALA A 16 15.48 -27.18 -3.72
C ALA A 16 15.01 -26.25 -4.85
N LEU A 17 13.85 -25.60 -4.69
CA LEU A 17 13.36 -24.60 -5.66
C LEU A 17 14.23 -23.34 -5.70
N ILE A 18 14.75 -22.89 -4.55
CA ILE A 18 15.70 -21.77 -4.50
C ILE A 18 16.97 -22.13 -5.28
N GLU A 19 17.51 -23.32 -5.04
CA GLU A 19 18.72 -23.77 -5.73
C GLU A 19 18.53 -23.90 -7.24
N GLU A 20 17.42 -24.48 -7.70
CA GLU A 20 17.08 -24.53 -9.11
C GLU A 20 17.03 -23.12 -9.75
N ARG A 21 16.42 -22.16 -9.08
CA ARG A 21 16.34 -20.76 -9.57
C ARG A 21 17.70 -20.07 -9.60
N ARG A 22 18.56 -20.35 -8.63
CA ARG A 22 19.96 -19.87 -8.60
C ARG A 22 20.74 -20.44 -9.78
N GLN A 23 20.61 -21.73 -10.05
CA GLN A 23 21.28 -22.37 -11.21
C GLN A 23 20.83 -21.74 -12.52
N LYS A 24 19.53 -21.52 -12.72
CA LYS A 24 19.01 -20.78 -13.90
C LYS A 24 19.59 -19.37 -13.98
N PHE A 25 19.72 -18.68 -12.87
CA PHE A 25 20.32 -17.35 -12.83
C PHE A 25 21.80 -17.37 -13.22
N PHE A 26 22.61 -18.27 -12.65
CA PHE A 26 24.02 -18.41 -13.01
C PHE A 26 24.22 -18.82 -14.49
N GLN A 27 23.32 -19.65 -15.03
CA GLN A 27 23.33 -19.96 -16.46
C GLN A 27 23.13 -18.69 -17.30
N LEU A 28 22.14 -17.85 -16.97
CA LEU A 28 21.91 -16.59 -17.68
C LEU A 28 23.13 -15.66 -17.59
N GLN A 29 23.80 -15.56 -16.43
CA GLN A 29 25.03 -14.79 -16.29
C GLN A 29 26.14 -15.32 -17.19
N ASN A 30 26.35 -16.62 -17.23
CA ASN A 30 27.37 -17.26 -18.06
C ASN A 30 27.09 -17.07 -19.58
N GLU A 31 25.82 -16.89 -19.96
CA GLU A 31 25.40 -16.57 -21.32
C GLU A 31 25.48 -15.07 -21.66
N GLY A 32 25.95 -14.22 -20.71
CA GLY A 32 25.99 -12.76 -20.87
C GLY A 32 24.59 -12.10 -20.86
N LYS A 33 23.59 -12.77 -20.28
CA LYS A 33 22.20 -12.32 -20.17
C LYS A 33 21.82 -12.04 -18.72
N ASP A 34 22.69 -11.38 -17.94
CA ASP A 34 22.39 -11.09 -16.54
C ASP A 34 21.15 -10.18 -16.43
N PRO A 35 20.05 -10.67 -15.82
CA PRO A 35 18.85 -9.85 -15.69
C PRO A 35 19.03 -8.67 -14.74
N PHE A 36 20.03 -8.70 -13.83
CA PHE A 36 20.31 -7.62 -12.91
C PHE A 36 21.13 -6.47 -13.54
N ASP A 37 21.63 -6.65 -14.76
CA ASP A 37 22.26 -5.59 -15.56
C ASP A 37 21.25 -4.76 -16.37
N VAL A 38 19.95 -5.03 -16.23
CA VAL A 38 18.88 -4.28 -16.90
C VAL A 38 18.42 -3.14 -16.01
N TYR A 39 18.98 -1.95 -16.20
CA TYR A 39 18.71 -0.77 -15.38
C TYR A 39 17.52 0.07 -15.86
N LYS A 40 17.15 -0.06 -17.13
CA LYS A 40 16.07 0.73 -17.73
C LYS A 40 15.19 -0.14 -18.63
N VAL A 41 13.90 0.15 -18.58
CA VAL A 41 12.88 -0.46 -19.45
C VAL A 41 12.00 0.65 -20.02
N ASP A 42 11.90 0.74 -21.32
CA ASP A 42 11.04 1.70 -22.01
C ASP A 42 9.63 1.11 -22.18
N ARG A 43 8.82 1.22 -21.13
CA ARG A 43 7.43 0.83 -21.12
C ARG A 43 6.57 1.88 -21.79
N THR A 44 5.75 1.50 -22.78
CA THR A 44 4.83 2.40 -23.48
C THR A 44 3.49 2.55 -22.76
N HIS A 45 2.96 1.46 -22.20
CA HIS A 45 1.64 1.42 -21.58
C HIS A 45 1.63 0.61 -20.27
N THR A 46 0.70 0.95 -19.39
CA THR A 46 0.34 0.13 -18.21
C THR A 46 -0.78 -0.84 -18.57
N SER A 47 -0.98 -1.85 -17.71
CA SER A 47 -2.10 -2.81 -17.85
C SER A 47 -3.47 -2.11 -17.88
N GLU A 48 -3.67 -1.07 -17.05
CA GLU A 48 -4.89 -0.25 -17.00
C GLU A 48 -5.09 0.53 -18.30
N GLN A 49 -4.06 1.26 -18.76
CA GLN A 49 -4.14 2.03 -20.01
C GLN A 49 -4.52 1.15 -21.21
N ILE A 50 -4.05 -0.10 -21.24
CA ILE A 50 -4.41 -1.03 -22.32
C ILE A 50 -5.87 -1.47 -22.19
N ARG A 51 -6.35 -1.76 -20.98
CA ARG A 51 -7.74 -2.17 -20.78
C ARG A 51 -8.71 -1.03 -21.08
N ASP A 52 -8.42 0.18 -20.59
CA ASP A 52 -9.31 1.34 -20.70
C ASP A 52 -9.36 1.90 -22.13
N ASN A 53 -8.29 1.73 -22.90
CA ASN A 53 -8.16 2.26 -24.25
C ASN A 53 -8.11 1.14 -25.31
N TYR A 54 -8.69 -0.02 -25.02
CA TYR A 54 -8.60 -1.19 -25.90
C TYR A 54 -8.98 -0.87 -27.35
N GLU A 55 -10.11 -0.21 -27.57
CA GLU A 55 -10.62 0.09 -28.91
C GLU A 55 -9.62 0.87 -29.78
N SER A 56 -8.85 1.73 -29.15
CA SER A 56 -7.81 2.53 -29.84
C SER A 56 -6.49 1.79 -29.99
N LEU A 57 -6.25 0.74 -29.18
CA LEU A 57 -5.01 -0.01 -29.10
C LEU A 57 -5.10 -1.39 -29.77
N GLU A 58 -6.28 -1.84 -30.19
CA GLU A 58 -6.44 -3.10 -30.88
C GLU A 58 -5.52 -3.20 -32.12
N GLY A 59 -4.78 -4.29 -32.22
CA GLY A 59 -3.81 -4.53 -33.29
C GLY A 59 -2.51 -3.73 -33.19
N LYS A 60 -2.40 -2.75 -32.27
CA LYS A 60 -1.18 -1.96 -32.08
C LYS A 60 -0.18 -2.69 -31.18
N THR A 61 1.09 -2.49 -31.46
CA THR A 61 2.19 -3.01 -30.63
C THR A 61 2.41 -2.11 -29.43
N VAL A 62 2.46 -2.71 -28.25
CA VAL A 62 2.72 -2.06 -26.95
C VAL A 62 3.87 -2.77 -26.25
N THR A 63 4.56 -2.04 -25.37
CA THR A 63 5.55 -2.61 -24.45
C THR A 63 5.07 -2.41 -23.01
N VAL A 64 4.97 -3.51 -22.29
CA VAL A 64 4.60 -3.55 -20.86
C VAL A 64 5.75 -4.12 -20.03
N ALA A 65 5.76 -3.79 -18.73
CA ALA A 65 6.68 -4.40 -17.78
C ALA A 65 5.94 -4.76 -16.50
N GLY A 66 6.23 -5.92 -15.94
CA GLY A 66 5.56 -6.37 -14.71
C GLY A 66 6.07 -7.74 -14.23
N ARG A 67 5.41 -8.24 -13.20
CA ARG A 67 5.73 -9.53 -12.58
C ARG A 67 4.90 -10.66 -13.19
N LEU A 68 5.58 -11.74 -13.57
CA LEU A 68 4.94 -12.96 -14.03
C LEU A 68 4.26 -13.68 -12.85
N MET A 69 2.92 -13.73 -12.85
CA MET A 69 2.15 -14.27 -11.73
C MET A 69 1.40 -15.58 -12.06
N SER A 70 1.27 -15.90 -13.35
CA SER A 70 0.82 -17.21 -13.81
C SER A 70 1.47 -17.56 -15.15
N LYS A 71 1.67 -18.85 -15.40
CA LYS A 71 2.23 -19.34 -16.65
C LYS A 71 1.62 -20.71 -16.98
N ARG A 72 0.92 -20.79 -18.09
CA ARG A 72 0.27 -22.00 -18.62
C ARG A 72 0.68 -22.18 -20.08
N VAL A 73 1.96 -22.53 -20.28
CA VAL A 73 2.55 -22.72 -21.61
C VAL A 73 2.81 -24.19 -21.82
N HIS A 74 2.04 -24.82 -22.74
CA HIS A 74 2.15 -26.22 -23.10
C HIS A 74 2.39 -26.37 -24.60
N GLY A 75 3.27 -27.29 -24.98
CA GLY A 75 3.57 -27.50 -26.40
C GLY A 75 4.12 -26.22 -27.07
N LYS A 76 3.42 -25.74 -28.11
CA LYS A 76 3.86 -24.66 -29.00
C LYS A 76 3.28 -23.29 -28.66
N ALA A 77 2.38 -23.20 -27.68
CA ALA A 77 1.72 -21.94 -27.32
C ALA A 77 1.25 -21.97 -25.87
N GLY A 78 0.85 -20.80 -25.34
CA GLY A 78 0.27 -20.72 -24.02
C GLY A 78 -0.06 -19.30 -23.56
N PHE A 79 -0.69 -19.24 -22.41
CA PHE A 79 -1.08 -18.02 -21.75
C PHE A 79 -0.30 -17.82 -20.45
N SER A 80 -0.11 -16.56 -20.09
CA SER A 80 0.47 -16.15 -18.83
C SER A 80 -0.10 -14.82 -18.41
N ASP A 81 -0.01 -14.48 -17.11
CA ASP A 81 -0.49 -13.22 -16.57
C ASP A 81 0.70 -12.40 -16.06
N LEU A 82 0.78 -11.16 -16.51
CA LEU A 82 1.72 -10.16 -16.02
C LEU A 82 0.97 -9.18 -15.13
N TYR A 83 1.55 -8.87 -13.96
CA TYR A 83 1.00 -7.91 -13.03
C TYR A 83 1.91 -6.69 -12.93
N ASP A 84 1.35 -5.51 -13.13
CA ASP A 84 2.00 -4.24 -12.84
C ASP A 84 1.36 -3.55 -11.63
N ARG A 85 1.61 -2.24 -11.45
CA ARG A 85 1.01 -1.46 -10.38
C ARG A 85 -0.52 -1.39 -10.49
N TYR A 86 -1.06 -1.44 -11.68
CA TYR A 86 -2.47 -1.17 -11.99
C TYR A 86 -3.29 -2.43 -12.23
N GLY A 87 -2.68 -3.60 -12.07
CA GLY A 87 -3.37 -4.87 -12.12
C GLY A 87 -2.78 -5.87 -13.13
N LYS A 88 -3.64 -6.70 -13.65
CA LYS A 88 -3.29 -7.83 -14.51
C LYS A 88 -3.46 -7.48 -16.00
N ILE A 89 -2.54 -7.97 -16.82
CA ILE A 89 -2.74 -8.13 -18.26
C ILE A 89 -2.39 -9.56 -18.67
N GLN A 90 -3.25 -10.18 -19.46
CA GLN A 90 -2.98 -11.49 -20.03
C GLN A 90 -2.00 -11.39 -21.19
N MET A 91 -1.14 -12.38 -21.34
CA MET A 91 -0.20 -12.51 -22.44
C MET A 91 -0.40 -13.84 -23.12
N TYR A 92 -0.27 -13.87 -24.44
CA TYR A 92 -0.29 -15.07 -25.28
C TYR A 92 1.03 -15.20 -26.02
N ILE A 93 1.67 -16.36 -25.91
CA ILE A 93 2.91 -16.67 -26.63
C ILE A 93 2.69 -17.84 -27.54
N LYS A 94 3.26 -17.78 -28.76
CA LYS A 94 3.19 -18.84 -29.76
C LYS A 94 4.54 -18.98 -30.45
N ILE A 95 4.95 -20.23 -30.72
CA ILE A 95 6.24 -20.58 -31.35
C ILE A 95 6.42 -19.92 -32.72
N ASP A 96 5.34 -19.81 -33.50
CA ASP A 96 5.37 -19.24 -34.85
C ASP A 96 5.75 -17.75 -34.85
N ASP A 97 5.53 -17.04 -33.73
CA ASP A 97 5.77 -15.60 -33.61
C ASP A 97 7.14 -15.30 -32.98
N VAL A 98 7.56 -16.06 -31.96
CA VAL A 98 8.80 -15.79 -31.23
C VAL A 98 9.95 -16.75 -31.63
N GLY A 99 9.67 -17.84 -32.32
CA GLY A 99 10.65 -18.89 -32.65
C GLY A 99 10.87 -19.89 -31.51
N GLU A 100 11.49 -21.02 -31.86
CA GLU A 100 11.67 -22.16 -30.95
C GLU A 100 12.60 -21.80 -29.76
N GLU A 101 13.70 -21.10 -30.01
CA GLU A 101 14.68 -20.75 -28.99
C GLU A 101 14.09 -19.83 -27.95
N LYS A 102 13.42 -18.74 -28.35
CA LYS A 102 12.74 -17.85 -27.45
C LYS A 102 11.60 -18.51 -26.66
N LEU A 103 10.83 -19.39 -27.29
CA LEU A 103 9.82 -20.16 -26.57
C LEU A 103 10.42 -21.07 -25.50
N LYS A 104 11.56 -21.72 -25.79
CA LYS A 104 12.31 -22.50 -24.80
C LYS A 104 12.79 -21.62 -23.66
N GLU A 105 13.37 -20.46 -23.96
CA GLU A 105 13.78 -19.48 -22.98
C GLU A 105 12.61 -19.05 -22.08
N TYR A 106 11.46 -18.66 -22.66
CA TYR A 106 10.28 -18.24 -21.90
C TYR A 106 9.78 -19.33 -20.94
N LYS A 107 9.89 -20.59 -21.34
CA LYS A 107 9.51 -21.73 -20.49
C LYS A 107 10.38 -21.89 -19.26
N THR A 108 11.64 -21.41 -19.26
CA THR A 108 12.54 -21.45 -18.10
C THR A 108 12.21 -20.41 -17.05
N TYR A 109 11.48 -19.35 -17.40
CA TYR A 109 11.12 -18.29 -16.47
C TYR A 109 10.19 -18.80 -15.37
N ASP A 110 10.35 -18.26 -14.18
CA ASP A 110 9.62 -18.70 -12.98
C ASP A 110 8.54 -17.67 -12.58
N ILE A 111 7.51 -18.15 -11.89
CA ILE A 111 6.53 -17.27 -11.25
C ILE A 111 7.26 -16.38 -10.25
N GLY A 112 7.01 -15.08 -10.34
CA GLY A 112 7.70 -14.04 -9.59
C GLY A 112 8.76 -13.26 -10.36
N ASP A 113 9.24 -13.77 -11.50
CA ASP A 113 10.17 -13.05 -12.37
C ASP A 113 9.55 -11.75 -12.89
N ILE A 114 10.36 -10.72 -13.11
CA ILE A 114 9.92 -9.47 -13.73
C ILE A 114 10.36 -9.48 -15.19
N LEU A 115 9.40 -9.23 -16.07
CA LEU A 115 9.58 -9.23 -17.50
C LEU A 115 9.21 -7.89 -18.11
N THR A 116 9.85 -7.55 -19.22
CA THR A 116 9.28 -6.66 -20.23
C THR A 116 8.78 -7.49 -21.39
N VAL A 117 7.66 -7.10 -21.95
CA VAL A 117 6.99 -7.82 -23.04
C VAL A 117 6.51 -6.80 -24.07
N THR A 118 6.90 -7.02 -25.33
CA THR A 118 6.42 -6.25 -26.48
C THR A 118 5.52 -7.16 -27.33
N GLY A 119 4.39 -6.63 -27.77
CA GLY A 119 3.46 -7.40 -28.58
C GLY A 119 2.18 -6.65 -28.91
N ARG A 120 1.35 -7.27 -29.76
CA ARG A 120 0.11 -6.68 -30.25
C ARG A 120 -1.06 -6.92 -29.29
N VAL A 121 -1.83 -5.88 -29.07
CA VAL A 121 -3.04 -5.95 -28.26
C VAL A 121 -4.17 -6.61 -29.07
N PHE A 122 -4.83 -7.60 -28.49
CA PHE A 122 -6.00 -8.24 -29.08
C PHE A 122 -6.97 -8.73 -28.01
N LYS A 123 -8.17 -9.11 -28.41
CA LYS A 123 -9.18 -9.71 -27.53
C LYS A 123 -9.32 -11.21 -27.87
N THR A 124 -9.26 -12.05 -26.85
CA THR A 124 -9.49 -13.48 -27.01
C THR A 124 -10.96 -13.78 -27.34
N LYS A 125 -11.25 -15.00 -27.82
CA LYS A 125 -12.63 -15.45 -28.05
C LYS A 125 -13.53 -15.39 -26.80
N THR A 126 -12.92 -15.45 -25.61
CA THR A 126 -13.61 -15.35 -24.32
C THR A 126 -13.74 -13.92 -23.83
N GLY A 127 -13.28 -12.92 -24.59
CA GLY A 127 -13.40 -11.51 -24.26
C GLY A 127 -12.24 -10.93 -23.43
N GLU A 128 -11.19 -11.69 -23.09
CA GLU A 128 -10.05 -11.19 -22.32
C GLU A 128 -9.10 -10.39 -23.19
N ILE A 129 -8.76 -9.15 -22.75
CA ILE A 129 -7.78 -8.28 -23.41
C ILE A 129 -6.39 -8.86 -23.15
N THR A 130 -5.65 -9.12 -24.22
CA THR A 130 -4.42 -9.92 -24.19
C THR A 130 -3.36 -9.29 -25.07
N ILE A 131 -2.09 -9.43 -24.67
CA ILE A 131 -0.94 -9.06 -25.49
C ILE A 131 -0.42 -10.31 -26.18
N HIS A 132 -0.41 -10.32 -27.51
CA HIS A 132 0.22 -11.34 -28.32
C HIS A 132 1.72 -11.04 -28.38
N ILE A 133 2.52 -11.85 -27.71
CA ILE A 133 3.95 -11.61 -27.52
C ILE A 133 4.71 -11.72 -28.84
N GLU A 134 5.42 -10.67 -29.21
CA GLU A 134 6.36 -10.62 -30.31
C GLU A 134 7.82 -10.66 -29.81
N ASP A 135 8.07 -10.03 -28.66
CA ASP A 135 9.36 -10.03 -27.99
C ASP A 135 9.21 -9.90 -26.47
N PHE A 136 10.21 -10.36 -25.74
CA PHE A 136 10.25 -10.26 -24.29
C PHE A 136 11.68 -10.29 -23.77
N LYS A 137 11.88 -9.76 -22.55
CA LYS A 137 13.17 -9.80 -21.86
C LYS A 137 12.96 -10.01 -20.36
N LEU A 138 13.79 -10.86 -19.77
CA LEU A 138 13.87 -10.96 -18.30
C LEU A 138 14.58 -9.72 -17.76
N VAL A 139 13.93 -9.04 -16.81
CA VAL A 139 14.41 -7.79 -16.20
C VAL A 139 14.94 -8.05 -14.79
N CYS A 140 14.31 -9.00 -14.07
CA CYS A 140 14.75 -9.36 -12.73
C CYS A 140 14.33 -10.81 -12.42
N LYS A 141 15.28 -11.60 -11.96
CA LYS A 141 15.05 -13.00 -11.55
C LYS A 141 14.56 -13.08 -10.12
N SER A 142 13.42 -13.72 -9.91
CA SER A 142 12.91 -14.06 -8.58
C SER A 142 13.65 -15.29 -8.02
N LEU A 143 14.65 -15.08 -7.18
CA LEU A 143 15.46 -16.17 -6.62
C LEU A 143 14.72 -16.98 -5.55
N LYS A 144 13.75 -16.38 -4.86
CA LYS A 144 12.90 -17.08 -3.90
C LYS A 144 11.51 -17.31 -4.50
N PRO A 145 10.95 -18.52 -4.40
CA PRO A 145 9.57 -18.76 -4.83
C PRO A 145 8.59 -17.94 -4.00
N LEU A 146 7.54 -17.46 -4.64
CA LEU A 146 6.43 -16.83 -3.93
C LEU A 146 5.64 -17.91 -3.16
N PRO A 147 5.03 -17.58 -2.02
CA PRO A 147 4.09 -18.47 -1.33
C PRO A 147 2.98 -18.94 -2.28
N GLU A 148 2.53 -20.19 -2.08
CA GLU A 148 1.50 -20.77 -2.95
C GLU A 148 0.21 -19.93 -2.91
N LYS A 149 -0.33 -19.60 -4.09
CA LYS A 149 -1.49 -18.73 -4.29
C LYS A 149 -2.74 -19.19 -3.51
N TRP A 150 -2.88 -20.50 -3.29
CA TRP A 150 -4.03 -21.11 -2.61
C TRP A 150 -3.98 -21.05 -1.08
N HIS A 151 -2.79 -20.93 -0.52
CA HIS A 151 -2.60 -20.84 0.92
C HIS A 151 -2.24 -19.41 1.36
N GLY A 152 -1.80 -18.56 0.43
CA GLY A 152 -1.43 -17.17 0.67
C GLY A 152 -0.44 -17.00 1.84
N LEU A 153 -0.09 -15.78 2.10
CA LEU A 153 0.59 -15.43 3.35
C LEU A 153 -0.51 -15.26 4.41
N LYS A 154 -0.92 -16.35 5.10
CA LYS A 154 -2.01 -16.32 6.09
C LYS A 154 -1.54 -15.91 7.47
N ASP A 155 -0.28 -16.20 7.80
CA ASP A 155 0.32 -15.85 9.07
C ASP A 155 0.40 -14.33 9.22
N PRO A 156 -0.28 -13.72 10.21
CA PRO A 156 -0.28 -12.27 10.42
C PRO A 156 1.11 -11.72 10.66
N ASP A 157 1.97 -12.40 11.42
CA ASP A 157 3.33 -11.96 11.72
C ASP A 157 4.18 -11.89 10.45
N LEU A 158 4.12 -12.92 9.60
CA LEU A 158 4.80 -12.92 8.31
C LEU A 158 4.28 -11.83 7.37
N LYS A 159 2.98 -11.53 7.36
CA LYS A 159 2.41 -10.42 6.58
C LYS A 159 3.01 -9.07 6.97
N TYR A 160 3.18 -8.83 8.25
CA TYR A 160 3.78 -7.59 8.73
C TYR A 160 5.29 -7.54 8.49
N ARG A 161 6.01 -8.64 8.74
CA ARG A 161 7.48 -8.72 8.57
C ARG A 161 7.92 -8.75 7.12
N GLN A 162 7.13 -9.37 6.24
CA GLN A 162 7.39 -9.46 4.80
C GLN A 162 6.33 -8.73 3.99
N ARG A 163 6.05 -7.47 4.34
CA ARG A 163 5.03 -6.64 3.69
C ARG A 163 5.19 -6.58 2.18
N TYR A 164 6.41 -6.60 1.66
CA TYR A 164 6.68 -6.64 0.22
C TYR A 164 6.17 -7.92 -0.46
N VAL A 165 6.20 -9.06 0.22
CA VAL A 165 5.63 -10.31 -0.28
C VAL A 165 4.10 -10.26 -0.21
N ASP A 166 3.54 -9.77 0.88
CA ASP A 166 2.12 -9.56 1.07
C ASP A 166 1.52 -8.66 -0.04
N LEU A 167 2.19 -7.56 -0.39
CA LEU A 167 1.82 -6.67 -1.50
C LEU A 167 1.89 -7.33 -2.88
N ILE A 168 2.74 -8.33 -3.08
CA ILE A 168 2.82 -9.09 -4.33
C ILE A 168 1.63 -10.04 -4.47
N ILE A 169 1.22 -10.68 -3.37
CA ILE A 169 0.26 -11.78 -3.37
C ILE A 169 -1.17 -11.29 -3.16
N ASN A 170 -1.38 -10.38 -2.21
CA ASN A 170 -2.69 -9.92 -1.78
C ASN A 170 -3.00 -8.55 -2.38
N GLN A 171 -3.87 -8.51 -3.39
CA GLN A 171 -4.27 -7.25 -4.03
C GLN A 171 -5.01 -6.32 -3.05
N ASP A 172 -5.87 -6.87 -2.18
CA ASP A 172 -6.62 -6.10 -1.17
C ASP A 172 -5.70 -5.28 -0.26
N VAL A 173 -4.52 -5.81 0.06
CA VAL A 173 -3.51 -5.10 0.85
C VAL A 173 -2.98 -3.89 0.09
N ARG A 174 -2.71 -4.05 -1.21
CA ARG A 174 -2.30 -2.94 -2.08
C ARG A 174 -3.36 -1.86 -2.14
N ASP A 175 -4.62 -2.25 -2.34
CA ASP A 175 -5.77 -1.33 -2.40
C ASP A 175 -5.92 -0.55 -1.09
N THR A 176 -5.71 -1.21 0.06
CA THR A 176 -5.70 -0.57 1.37
C THR A 176 -4.65 0.53 1.46
N PHE A 177 -3.41 0.30 0.98
CA PHE A 177 -2.36 1.32 0.98
C PHE A 177 -2.66 2.47 0.00
N LEU A 178 -3.23 2.17 -1.16
CA LEU A 178 -3.66 3.20 -2.11
C LEU A 178 -4.79 4.07 -1.54
N LYS A 179 -5.79 3.46 -0.91
CA LYS A 179 -6.87 4.17 -0.20
C LYS A 179 -6.32 5.04 0.92
N ARG A 180 -5.40 4.52 1.74
CA ARG A 180 -4.74 5.32 2.78
C ARG A 180 -4.04 6.56 2.21
N THR A 181 -3.33 6.42 1.09
CA THR A 181 -2.68 7.55 0.42
C THR A 181 -3.71 8.54 -0.12
N ALA A 182 -4.81 8.05 -0.72
CA ALA A 182 -5.89 8.89 -1.21
C ALA A 182 -6.58 9.66 -0.08
N ILE A 183 -6.84 9.02 1.08
CA ILE A 183 -7.41 9.67 2.28
C ILE A 183 -6.54 10.85 2.70
N ILE A 184 -5.23 10.65 2.90
CA ILE A 184 -4.32 11.72 3.34
C ILE A 184 -4.25 12.85 2.31
N LYS A 185 -4.20 12.53 1.02
CA LYS A 185 -4.22 13.52 -0.06
C LYS A 185 -5.50 14.35 -0.06
N THR A 186 -6.65 13.71 0.11
CA THR A 186 -7.96 14.37 0.13
C THR A 186 -8.13 15.23 1.39
N MET A 187 -7.58 14.79 2.52
CA MET A 187 -7.56 15.57 3.75
C MET A 187 -6.79 16.88 3.57
N ARG A 188 -5.59 16.82 2.96
CA ARG A 188 -4.81 18.03 2.60
C ARG A 188 -5.62 18.94 1.67
N GLU A 189 -6.18 18.39 0.60
CA GLU A 189 -7.02 19.15 -0.35
C GLU A 189 -8.18 19.85 0.35
N TYR A 190 -8.82 19.20 1.33
CA TYR A 190 -9.92 19.78 2.09
C TYR A 190 -9.49 20.96 2.97
N LEU A 191 -8.35 20.83 3.64
CA LEU A 191 -7.80 21.85 4.53
C LEU A 191 -7.21 23.03 3.75
N ASP A 192 -6.47 22.76 2.67
CA ASP A 192 -5.88 23.79 1.81
C ASP A 192 -6.96 24.72 1.21
N LYS A 193 -8.11 24.14 0.80
CA LYS A 193 -9.28 24.92 0.32
C LYS A 193 -9.94 25.79 1.40
N ARG A 194 -9.56 25.65 2.65
CA ARG A 194 -10.03 26.42 3.81
C ARG A 194 -8.97 27.31 4.42
N ASP A 195 -7.91 27.57 3.66
CA ASP A 195 -6.79 28.43 4.02
C ASP A 195 -5.99 27.94 5.24
N PHE A 196 -6.04 26.62 5.53
CA PHE A 196 -5.13 26.03 6.49
C PHE A 196 -3.74 25.89 5.87
N ILE A 197 -2.72 26.25 6.65
CA ILE A 197 -1.30 26.12 6.26
C ILE A 197 -0.76 24.80 6.82
N GLU A 198 -0.26 23.91 5.95
CA GLU A 198 0.49 22.73 6.40
C GLU A 198 1.86 23.16 6.90
N VAL A 199 2.23 22.71 8.07
CA VAL A 199 3.51 23.01 8.69
C VAL A 199 4.23 21.75 9.13
N GLU A 200 5.54 21.82 9.29
CA GLU A 200 6.37 20.78 9.89
C GLU A 200 7.05 21.35 11.14
N THR A 201 6.85 20.69 12.26
CA THR A 201 7.45 21.07 13.54
C THR A 201 8.48 20.04 14.00
N PRO A 202 9.39 20.39 14.92
CA PRO A 202 10.45 19.48 15.35
C PRO A 202 9.93 18.16 15.92
N ILE A 203 10.52 17.05 15.50
CA ILE A 203 10.29 15.73 16.10
C ILE A 203 11.08 15.58 17.39
N LEU A 204 12.31 16.11 17.44
CA LEU A 204 13.12 16.14 18.65
C LEU A 204 12.76 17.37 19.48
N SER A 205 12.42 17.15 20.74
CA SER A 205 12.01 18.20 21.67
C SER A 205 12.81 18.09 22.98
N THR A 206 13.06 19.22 23.60
CA THR A 206 13.65 19.29 24.94
C THR A 206 12.63 19.05 26.06
N ILE A 207 11.34 19.07 25.72
CA ILE A 207 10.22 18.87 26.64
C ILE A 207 9.24 17.88 26.03
N ALA A 208 8.93 16.81 26.76
CA ALA A 208 7.83 15.92 26.42
C ALA A 208 6.52 16.57 26.92
N GLY A 209 5.71 17.10 26.00
CA GLY A 209 4.47 17.82 26.35
C GLY A 209 3.43 17.74 25.25
N GLY A 210 2.22 18.29 25.54
CA GLY A 210 1.08 18.28 24.63
C GLY A 210 0.19 17.04 24.73
N ALA A 211 0.59 16.02 25.51
CA ALA A 211 -0.20 14.83 25.79
C ALA A 211 0.26 14.16 27.09
N ALA A 212 -0.55 13.25 27.64
CA ALA A 212 -0.18 12.39 28.74
C ALA A 212 0.29 11.03 28.17
N ALA A 213 1.57 10.91 27.83
CA ALA A 213 2.17 9.70 27.27
C ALA A 213 3.64 9.58 27.67
N LYS A 214 4.16 8.35 27.67
CA LYS A 214 5.57 8.08 27.94
C LYS A 214 6.41 8.34 26.68
N PRO A 215 7.44 9.24 26.72
CA PRO A 215 8.25 9.53 25.55
C PRO A 215 9.33 8.47 25.31
N PHE A 216 9.84 8.39 24.09
CA PHE A 216 11.17 7.85 23.80
C PHE A 216 12.22 8.91 24.09
N ILE A 217 13.30 8.51 24.74
CA ILE A 217 14.41 9.40 25.12
C ILE A 217 15.60 9.10 24.24
N THR A 218 16.28 10.13 23.76
CA THR A 218 17.55 10.02 23.04
C THR A 218 18.52 11.09 23.56
N HIS A 219 19.83 10.90 23.30
CA HIS A 219 20.87 11.83 23.74
C HIS A 219 21.41 12.62 22.55
N HIS A 220 21.50 13.96 22.70
CA HIS A 220 22.10 14.85 21.70
C HIS A 220 23.58 15.04 22.02
N ASN A 221 24.47 14.31 21.31
CA ASN A 221 25.91 14.24 21.62
C ASN A 221 26.60 15.61 21.68
N THR A 222 26.30 16.52 20.73
CA THR A 222 26.97 17.84 20.69
C THR A 222 26.56 18.79 21.80
N LEU A 223 25.28 18.70 22.21
CA LEU A 223 24.74 19.54 23.28
C LEU A 223 24.85 18.89 24.65
N ASP A 224 25.27 17.61 24.71
CA ASP A 224 25.38 16.80 25.94
C ASP A 224 24.09 16.87 26.78
N MET A 225 22.95 16.63 26.14
CA MET A 225 21.65 16.70 26.79
C MET A 225 20.67 15.65 26.26
N ASP A 226 19.74 15.22 27.11
CA ASP A 226 18.66 14.34 26.71
C ASP A 226 17.58 15.12 25.96
N MET A 227 17.08 14.49 24.90
CA MET A 227 15.95 14.95 24.09
C MET A 227 14.90 13.87 23.99
N TYR A 228 13.69 14.27 23.65
CA TYR A 228 12.53 13.41 23.56
C TYR A 228 12.00 13.37 22.13
N LEU A 229 11.63 12.19 21.64
CA LEU A 229 10.76 12.11 20.47
C LEU A 229 9.37 12.61 20.85
N ARG A 230 8.80 13.51 20.06
CA ARG A 230 7.52 14.15 20.34
C ARG A 230 6.39 13.15 20.54
N ILE A 231 5.57 13.37 21.54
CA ILE A 231 4.34 12.62 21.85
C ILE A 231 3.08 13.27 21.28
N ALA A 232 3.17 14.54 20.88
CA ALA A 232 2.15 15.37 20.26
C ALA A 232 2.79 16.55 19.51
N THR A 233 2.08 17.16 18.58
CA THR A 233 2.48 18.38 17.86
C THR A 233 1.92 19.66 18.49
N GLU A 234 1.01 19.54 19.43
CA GLU A 234 0.19 20.58 20.06
C GLU A 234 0.95 21.87 20.39
N LEU A 235 2.04 21.76 21.17
CA LEU A 235 2.72 22.94 21.71
C LEU A 235 3.35 23.81 20.61
N TYR A 236 3.87 23.21 19.56
CA TYR A 236 4.45 23.93 18.44
C TYR A 236 3.37 24.60 17.58
N LEU A 237 2.27 23.91 17.32
CA LEU A 237 1.15 24.46 16.54
C LEU A 237 0.52 25.66 17.26
N LYS A 238 0.34 25.59 18.59
CA LYS A 238 -0.12 26.73 19.40
C LYS A 238 0.82 27.93 19.34
N ARG A 239 2.14 27.69 19.30
CA ARG A 239 3.12 28.79 19.12
C ARG A 239 3.00 29.46 17.75
N LEU A 240 2.66 28.72 16.71
CA LEU A 240 2.42 29.27 15.37
C LEU A 240 1.16 30.15 15.35
N ILE A 241 0.08 29.76 16.06
CA ILE A 241 -1.10 30.61 16.27
C ILE A 241 -0.71 31.90 16.98
N VAL A 242 0.06 31.83 18.08
CA VAL A 242 0.58 33.02 18.77
C VAL A 242 1.45 33.86 17.82
N GLY A 243 2.17 33.26 16.92
CA GLY A 243 2.99 33.93 15.90
C GLY A 243 2.19 34.59 14.77
N GLY A 244 0.85 34.46 14.77
CA GLY A 244 -0.04 35.11 13.80
C GLY A 244 -0.53 34.26 12.66
N PHE A 245 -0.22 32.94 12.61
CA PHE A 245 -0.90 32.03 11.70
C PHE A 245 -2.29 31.69 12.26
N GLU A 246 -3.33 32.05 11.56
CA GLU A 246 -4.69 31.86 12.06
C GLU A 246 -5.20 30.42 11.91
N LYS A 247 -4.68 29.67 10.93
CA LYS A 247 -5.07 28.29 10.62
C LYS A 247 -3.85 27.46 10.25
N VAL A 248 -3.53 26.46 11.05
CA VAL A 248 -2.39 25.58 10.82
C VAL A 248 -2.78 24.13 11.03
N TYR A 249 -2.12 23.23 10.30
CA TYR A 249 -2.18 21.80 10.56
C TYR A 249 -0.85 21.11 10.30
N GLU A 250 -0.65 19.98 10.92
CA GLU A 250 0.48 19.10 10.67
C GLU A 250 0.01 17.66 10.57
N ILE A 251 0.44 16.95 9.52
CA ILE A 251 0.28 15.50 9.38
C ILE A 251 1.66 14.88 9.59
N GLY A 252 1.90 14.30 10.76
CA GLY A 252 3.21 13.80 11.13
C GLY A 252 3.18 12.57 12.02
N LYS A 253 4.37 12.10 12.36
CA LYS A 253 4.57 10.99 13.29
C LYS A 253 4.64 11.51 14.72
N ASN A 254 3.88 10.86 15.60
CA ASN A 254 4.05 10.96 17.06
C ASN A 254 4.54 9.62 17.60
N PHE A 255 5.25 9.66 18.73
CA PHE A 255 5.95 8.53 19.32
C PHE A 255 5.54 8.38 20.78
N ARG A 256 5.02 7.22 21.15
CA ARG A 256 4.63 6.89 22.52
C ARG A 256 5.23 5.58 22.95
N ASN A 257 6.12 5.61 23.94
CA ASN A 257 6.84 4.43 24.44
C ASN A 257 5.96 3.66 25.45
N GLU A 258 4.89 3.09 24.92
CA GLU A 258 3.87 2.38 25.68
C GLU A 258 3.65 0.98 25.10
N GLY A 259 2.68 0.22 25.63
CA GLY A 259 2.37 -1.11 25.14
C GLY A 259 1.91 -1.14 23.68
N MET A 260 2.17 -2.25 23.01
CA MET A 260 1.74 -2.49 21.62
C MET A 260 0.61 -3.51 21.58
N ASP A 261 -0.40 -3.24 20.76
CA ASP A 261 -1.45 -4.18 20.41
C ASP A 261 -1.92 -3.93 18.96
N VAL A 262 -3.01 -4.57 18.54
CA VAL A 262 -3.56 -4.41 17.18
C VAL A 262 -4.05 -3.00 16.86
N ARG A 263 -4.25 -2.14 17.86
CA ARG A 263 -4.74 -0.76 17.73
C ARG A 263 -3.70 0.29 18.15
N HIS A 264 -2.68 -0.10 18.90
CA HIS A 264 -1.66 0.78 19.43
C HIS A 264 -0.29 0.42 18.87
N ASN A 265 0.33 1.36 18.19
CA ASN A 265 1.69 1.27 17.71
C ASN A 265 2.52 2.39 18.35
N PRO A 266 3.77 2.14 18.80
CA PRO A 266 4.60 3.17 19.43
C PRO A 266 4.92 4.34 18.50
N GLU A 267 4.79 4.16 17.22
CA GLU A 267 4.92 5.16 16.17
C GLU A 267 3.65 5.18 15.30
N TYR A 268 2.96 6.31 15.22
CA TYR A 268 1.73 6.44 14.44
C TYR A 268 1.62 7.81 13.76
N THR A 269 0.89 7.85 12.64
CA THR A 269 0.60 9.11 11.95
C THR A 269 -0.61 9.77 12.60
N CYS A 270 -0.45 11.03 12.98
CA CYS A 270 -1.49 11.87 13.53
C CYS A 270 -1.68 13.11 12.65
N ILE A 271 -2.88 13.67 12.65
CA ILE A 271 -3.15 15.03 12.22
C ILE A 271 -3.57 15.83 13.42
N GLU A 272 -2.98 16.99 13.60
CA GLU A 272 -3.46 18.00 14.51
C GLU A 272 -3.66 19.31 13.74
N LEU A 273 -4.70 20.05 14.06
CA LEU A 273 -5.02 21.33 13.43
C LEU A 273 -5.51 22.33 14.46
N TYR A 274 -5.22 23.59 14.21
CA TYR A 274 -5.57 24.70 15.10
C TYR A 274 -6.07 25.86 14.28
N GLU A 275 -7.16 26.47 14.74
CA GLU A 275 -7.79 27.64 14.11
C GLU A 275 -8.05 28.70 15.16
N ALA A 276 -7.58 29.91 14.91
CA ALA A 276 -7.87 31.09 15.74
C ALA A 276 -9.32 31.51 15.50
N PHE A 277 -9.93 32.14 16.54
CA PHE A 277 -11.29 32.69 16.50
C PHE A 277 -12.39 31.64 16.27
N ALA A 278 -12.09 30.35 16.45
CA ALA A 278 -13.01 29.23 16.31
C ALA A 278 -13.29 28.59 17.67
N ASP A 279 -14.48 28.05 17.86
CA ASP A 279 -14.87 27.28 19.03
C ASP A 279 -15.00 25.79 18.73
N TYR A 280 -15.42 24.98 19.70
CA TYR A 280 -15.60 23.56 19.55
C TYR A 280 -16.71 23.18 18.56
N ASN A 281 -17.71 24.05 18.32
CA ASN A 281 -18.75 23.80 17.33
C ASN A 281 -18.17 23.90 15.91
N ASP A 282 -17.31 24.90 15.66
CA ASP A 282 -16.60 25.02 14.39
C ASP A 282 -15.74 23.78 14.11
N MET A 283 -15.05 23.27 15.15
CA MET A 283 -14.24 22.04 15.02
C MET A 283 -15.09 20.80 14.78
N MET A 284 -16.29 20.70 15.36
CA MET A 284 -17.22 19.61 15.05
C MET A 284 -17.69 19.66 13.59
N GLU A 285 -18.08 20.85 13.10
CA GLU A 285 -18.48 21.02 11.70
C GLU A 285 -17.34 20.76 10.72
N LEU A 286 -16.14 21.24 11.02
CA LEU A 286 -14.95 20.97 10.21
C LEU A 286 -14.68 19.47 10.12
N THR A 287 -14.73 18.77 11.25
CA THR A 287 -14.43 17.34 11.33
C THR A 287 -15.45 16.49 10.56
N GLU A 288 -16.76 16.70 10.79
CA GLU A 288 -17.79 15.92 10.13
C GLU A 288 -17.81 16.15 8.62
N ASN A 289 -17.65 17.40 8.17
CA ASN A 289 -17.61 17.73 6.75
C ASN A 289 -16.32 17.22 6.07
N MET A 290 -15.17 17.26 6.75
CA MET A 290 -13.91 16.71 6.24
C MET A 290 -14.00 15.20 6.05
N ILE A 291 -14.54 14.46 7.01
CA ILE A 291 -14.68 13.01 6.91
C ILE A 291 -15.67 12.63 5.82
N ALA A 292 -16.84 13.31 5.73
CA ALA A 292 -17.79 13.10 4.65
C ALA A 292 -17.16 13.37 3.27
N TYR A 293 -16.42 14.46 3.11
CA TYR A 293 -15.72 14.79 1.88
C TYR A 293 -14.68 13.71 1.49
N ILE A 294 -13.93 13.19 2.47
CA ILE A 294 -12.98 12.09 2.24
C ILE A 294 -13.72 10.83 1.77
N CYS A 295 -14.83 10.46 2.44
CA CYS A 295 -15.62 9.30 2.05
C CYS A 295 -16.15 9.42 0.62
N GLU A 296 -16.74 10.53 0.26
CA GLU A 296 -17.25 10.79 -1.10
C GLU A 296 -16.14 10.72 -2.16
N LYS A 297 -15.01 11.37 -1.90
CA LYS A 297 -13.89 11.43 -2.86
C LYS A 297 -13.16 10.09 -3.03
N VAL A 298 -12.98 9.32 -1.95
CA VAL A 298 -12.17 8.10 -1.95
C VAL A 298 -13.01 6.85 -2.18
N LEU A 299 -14.24 6.82 -1.66
CA LEU A 299 -15.12 5.66 -1.71
C LEU A 299 -16.34 5.85 -2.63
N GLY A 300 -16.66 7.09 -3.03
CA GLY A 300 -17.85 7.42 -3.80
C GLY A 300 -19.16 7.37 -3.00
N THR A 301 -19.09 7.25 -1.68
CA THR A 301 -20.24 7.16 -0.78
C THR A 301 -19.86 7.55 0.65
N THR A 302 -20.80 8.12 1.41
CA THR A 302 -20.64 8.36 2.84
C THR A 302 -20.94 7.13 3.70
N LYS A 303 -21.55 6.09 3.11
CA LYS A 303 -21.89 4.86 3.82
C LYS A 303 -20.75 3.86 3.76
N VAL A 304 -20.29 3.43 4.92
CA VAL A 304 -19.18 2.50 5.09
C VAL A 304 -19.60 1.34 5.97
N VAL A 305 -19.31 0.13 5.53
CA VAL A 305 -19.52 -1.06 6.37
C VAL A 305 -18.25 -1.33 7.17
N TYR A 306 -18.37 -1.31 8.48
CA TYR A 306 -17.32 -1.69 9.41
C TYR A 306 -17.76 -2.94 10.17
N GLU A 307 -17.05 -4.05 9.95
CA GLU A 307 -17.50 -5.38 10.34
C GLU A 307 -18.90 -5.65 9.78
N ASP A 308 -19.91 -5.84 10.61
CA ASP A 308 -21.30 -6.09 10.20
C ASP A 308 -22.22 -4.86 10.35
N THR A 309 -21.64 -3.68 10.61
CA THR A 309 -22.41 -2.46 10.87
C THR A 309 -22.21 -1.43 9.75
N GLU A 310 -23.32 -0.96 9.15
CA GLU A 310 -23.29 0.19 8.25
C GLU A 310 -23.21 1.49 9.08
N ILE A 311 -22.20 2.30 8.78
CA ILE A 311 -22.01 3.63 9.36
C ILE A 311 -22.17 4.66 8.25
N ASP A 312 -23.08 5.62 8.44
CA ASP A 312 -23.25 6.75 7.52
C ASP A 312 -22.53 8.00 8.07
N PHE A 313 -21.49 8.44 7.37
CA PHE A 313 -20.72 9.63 7.71
C PHE A 313 -21.31 10.93 7.16
N LYS A 314 -22.54 10.90 6.63
CA LYS A 314 -23.21 12.09 6.13
C LYS A 314 -23.52 13.08 7.25
N PRO A 315 -23.10 14.37 7.15
CA PRO A 315 -23.49 15.40 8.11
C PRO A 315 -25.00 15.73 8.06
N PRO A 316 -25.58 16.29 9.14
CA PRO A 316 -24.94 16.54 10.43
C PRO A 316 -24.87 15.30 11.31
N TRP A 317 -23.79 15.17 12.09
CA TRP A 317 -23.66 14.09 13.07
C TRP A 317 -24.41 14.41 14.36
N ASN A 318 -24.76 13.38 15.13
CA ASN A 318 -25.41 13.57 16.42
C ASN A 318 -24.52 14.36 17.39
N ARG A 319 -25.12 15.35 18.02
CA ARG A 319 -24.49 16.11 19.10
C ARG A 319 -25.00 15.53 20.44
N ILE A 320 -24.08 15.01 21.23
CA ILE A 320 -24.39 14.42 22.52
C ILE A 320 -23.28 14.81 23.51
N THR A 321 -23.64 15.21 24.73
CA THR A 321 -22.63 15.48 25.76
C THR A 321 -22.03 14.16 26.27
N MET A 322 -20.84 14.23 26.87
CA MET A 322 -20.21 13.02 27.43
C MET A 322 -21.08 12.39 28.52
N VAL A 323 -21.68 13.21 29.38
CA VAL A 323 -22.59 12.75 30.44
C VAL A 323 -23.80 12.02 29.86
N ASP A 324 -24.46 12.64 28.86
CA ASP A 324 -25.60 12.01 28.20
C ASP A 324 -25.23 10.73 27.47
N ALA A 325 -24.05 10.69 26.85
CA ALA A 325 -23.54 9.49 26.19
C ALA A 325 -23.34 8.34 27.22
N VAL A 326 -22.68 8.64 28.34
CA VAL A 326 -22.49 7.64 29.41
C VAL A 326 -23.85 7.15 29.93
N ASN A 327 -24.74 8.07 30.31
CA ASN A 327 -26.07 7.72 30.80
C ASN A 327 -26.85 6.85 29.83
N LYS A 328 -26.84 7.22 28.53
CA LYS A 328 -27.55 6.52 27.46
C LYS A 328 -27.02 5.10 27.19
N PHE A 329 -25.71 4.94 27.16
CA PHE A 329 -25.10 3.68 26.71
C PHE A 329 -24.70 2.72 27.83
N THR A 330 -24.55 3.22 29.07
CA THR A 330 -24.19 2.37 30.22
C THR A 330 -25.35 2.15 31.20
N GLY A 331 -26.39 2.99 31.14
CA GLY A 331 -27.48 2.99 32.13
C GLY A 331 -27.08 3.56 33.49
N VAL A 332 -25.88 4.10 33.62
CA VAL A 332 -25.45 4.81 34.84
C VAL A 332 -26.03 6.20 34.79
N ASP A 333 -26.67 6.63 35.87
CA ASP A 333 -27.19 8.02 36.00
C ASP A 333 -26.11 8.92 36.59
N LEU A 334 -25.35 9.59 35.69
CA LEU A 334 -24.37 10.59 36.07
C LEU A 334 -25.08 11.95 36.11
N PRO A 335 -24.94 12.71 37.24
CA PRO A 335 -25.53 14.03 37.34
C PRO A 335 -24.82 15.02 36.39
N HIS A 336 -25.60 15.84 35.72
CA HIS A 336 -25.06 17.00 35.03
C HIS A 336 -24.47 17.95 36.09
N GLN A 337 -23.17 18.19 36.02
CA GLN A 337 -22.58 19.25 36.85
C GLN A 337 -22.82 20.61 36.16
N PRO A 338 -23.15 21.66 36.92
CA PRO A 338 -23.38 22.99 36.38
C PRO A 338 -22.13 23.62 35.79
#